data_1871c39e2472968fe41781062ba1045c
#
_entry.id   1871c39e2472968fe41781062ba1045c
#
_cell.length_a   1.000
_cell.length_b   1.000
_cell.length_c   1.000
_cell.angle_alpha   90.00
_cell.angle_beta   90.00
_cell.angle_gamma   90.00
#
_symmetry.space_group_name_H-M   'P 1'
#
loop_
_entity.id
_entity.type
_entity.pdbx_description
1 polymer ?
#
loop_
_entity_poly.entity_id
_entity_poly.type
_entity_poly.pdbx_seq_one_letter_code
_entity_poly.pdbx_strand_id
1 'polypeptide(L)'
;SDASRMDFIRFTGEWVVYYVLIALGGGVLVGLTMAVFSAVGVDVAPVVFGWLVPCGAAGAVVVAAALVEAKQSVIENIAPVLTKLFTPLFTAMLLALIVAAVIQANFLLAGRDLLIIFDAVLVVVLGLLLYSISARDPQAKVGWFERLQLVMVSSALVVDALVLAAMLARIGAFGFSANKVAS
;
A
#
# COMPACT_ATOMS: atom_id res chain seq x y z
N SER A 1 -32.09 -7.64 -28.97
CA SER A 1 -32.96 -6.54 -28.51
C SER A 1 -32.08 -5.38 -28.05
N ASP A 2 -32.55 -4.15 -28.20
CA ASP A 2 -31.78 -2.95 -27.82
C ASP A 2 -31.45 -2.91 -26.33
N ALA A 3 -32.29 -3.49 -25.48
CA ALA A 3 -32.06 -3.63 -24.04
C ALA A 3 -30.79 -4.43 -23.72
N SER A 4 -30.55 -5.55 -24.40
CA SER A 4 -29.36 -6.39 -24.15
C SER A 4 -28.06 -5.71 -24.63
N ARG A 5 -28.12 -4.81 -25.62
CA ARG A 5 -26.98 -4.00 -26.05
C ARG A 5 -26.64 -2.92 -25.03
N MET A 6 -27.64 -2.25 -24.49
CA MET A 6 -27.47 -1.24 -23.44
C MET A 6 -26.89 -1.84 -22.16
N ASP A 7 -27.37 -3.01 -21.74
CA ASP A 7 -26.86 -3.73 -20.57
C ASP A 7 -25.39 -4.15 -20.76
N PHE A 8 -25.01 -4.59 -21.95
CA PHE A 8 -23.63 -4.93 -22.25
C PHE A 8 -22.70 -3.73 -22.22
N ILE A 9 -23.11 -2.60 -22.80
CA ILE A 9 -22.31 -1.36 -22.81
C ILE A 9 -22.12 -0.84 -21.38
N ARG A 10 -23.17 -0.88 -20.57
CA ARG A 10 -23.12 -0.48 -19.17
C ARG A 10 -22.19 -1.39 -18.36
N PHE A 11 -22.34 -2.71 -18.49
CA PHE A 11 -21.48 -3.68 -17.83
C PHE A 11 -20.01 -3.46 -18.18
N THR A 12 -19.70 -3.31 -19.46
CA THR A 12 -18.32 -3.09 -19.92
C THR A 12 -17.76 -1.78 -19.40
N GLY A 13 -18.55 -0.71 -19.39
CA GLY A 13 -18.12 0.58 -18.86
C GLY A 13 -17.80 0.52 -17.36
N GLU A 14 -18.69 -0.07 -16.56
CA GLU A 14 -18.48 -0.24 -15.12
C GLU A 14 -17.26 -1.14 -14.83
N TRP A 15 -17.11 -2.25 -15.58
CA TRP A 15 -15.97 -3.14 -15.46
C TRP A 15 -14.64 -2.45 -15.74
N VAL A 16 -14.56 -1.66 -16.82
CA VAL A 16 -13.35 -0.91 -17.16
C VAL A 16 -12.97 0.06 -16.04
N VAL A 17 -13.94 0.79 -15.48
CA VAL A 17 -13.69 1.73 -14.38
C VAL A 17 -13.12 1.02 -13.16
N TYR A 18 -13.73 -0.09 -12.72
CA TYR A 18 -13.21 -0.88 -11.60
C TYR A 18 -11.81 -1.42 -11.88
N TYR A 19 -11.61 -1.97 -13.09
CA TYR A 19 -10.31 -2.51 -13.48
C TYR A 19 -9.21 -1.44 -13.45
N VAL A 20 -9.47 -0.27 -14.04
CA VAL A 20 -8.49 0.85 -14.06
C VAL A 20 -8.16 1.32 -12.64
N LEU A 21 -9.14 1.43 -11.76
CA LEU A 21 -8.91 1.87 -10.39
C LEU A 21 -8.10 0.85 -9.58
N ILE A 22 -8.40 -0.44 -9.73
CA ILE A 22 -7.63 -1.53 -9.12
C ILE A 22 -6.20 -1.55 -9.69
N ALA A 23 -6.04 -1.36 -11.01
CA ALA A 23 -4.75 -1.32 -11.66
C ALA A 23 -3.90 -0.13 -11.21
N LEU A 24 -4.51 1.06 -11.03
CA LEU A 24 -3.81 2.24 -10.49
C LEU A 24 -3.35 2.00 -9.05
N GLY A 25 -4.22 1.48 -8.18
CA GLY A 25 -3.85 1.12 -6.81
C GLY A 25 -2.76 0.06 -6.76
N GLY A 26 -2.83 -0.95 -7.64
CA GLY A 26 -1.80 -1.98 -7.82
C GLY A 26 -0.48 -1.38 -8.28
N GLY A 27 -0.52 -0.42 -9.20
CA GLY A 27 0.66 0.33 -9.65
C GLY A 27 1.35 1.11 -8.52
N VAL A 28 0.57 1.77 -7.67
CA VAL A 28 1.09 2.45 -6.47
C VAL A 28 1.74 1.44 -5.53
N LEU A 29 1.08 0.31 -5.24
CA LEU A 29 1.63 -0.74 -4.38
C LEU A 29 2.95 -1.30 -4.94
N VAL A 30 3.01 -1.62 -6.23
CA VAL A 30 4.22 -2.11 -6.89
C VAL A 30 5.33 -1.07 -6.84
N GLY A 31 5.02 0.18 -7.18
CA GLY A 31 5.99 1.28 -7.15
C GLY A 31 6.58 1.50 -5.76
N LEU A 32 5.75 1.55 -4.72
CA LEU A 32 6.21 1.69 -3.34
C LEU A 32 7.00 0.46 -2.87
N THR A 33 6.55 -0.75 -3.22
CA THR A 33 7.27 -1.99 -2.91
C THR A 33 8.68 -1.95 -3.51
N MET A 34 8.79 -1.65 -4.80
CA MET A 34 10.09 -1.54 -5.46
C MET A 34 10.98 -0.48 -4.82
N ALA A 35 10.43 0.71 -4.56
CA ALA A 35 11.17 1.82 -3.98
C ALA A 35 11.69 1.50 -2.56
N VAL A 36 10.81 0.96 -1.70
CA VAL A 36 11.16 0.64 -0.30
C VAL A 36 12.21 -0.46 -0.23
N PHE A 37 12.00 -1.57 -0.95
CA PHE A 37 12.94 -2.70 -0.90
C PHE A 37 14.27 -2.37 -1.57
N SER A 38 14.28 -1.59 -2.64
CA SER A 38 15.52 -1.05 -3.25
C SER A 38 16.30 -0.18 -2.27
N ALA A 39 15.62 0.69 -1.50
CA ALA A 39 16.25 1.55 -0.51
C ALA A 39 16.87 0.76 0.67
N VAL A 40 16.32 -0.42 0.98
CA VAL A 40 16.88 -1.36 1.98
C VAL A 40 17.97 -2.26 1.38
N GLY A 41 18.18 -2.21 0.07
CA GLY A 41 19.19 -3.02 -0.63
C GLY A 41 18.73 -4.43 -0.96
N VAL A 42 17.42 -4.67 -0.99
CA VAL A 42 16.81 -5.95 -1.37
C VAL A 42 16.24 -5.86 -2.78
N ASP A 43 16.72 -6.70 -3.69
CA ASP A 43 16.15 -6.80 -5.04
C ASP A 43 14.91 -7.70 -5.04
N VAL A 44 13.75 -7.07 -5.11
CA VAL A 44 12.44 -7.75 -5.20
C VAL A 44 11.89 -7.80 -6.62
N ALA A 45 12.59 -7.22 -7.61
CA ALA A 45 12.13 -7.16 -8.98
C ALA A 45 11.73 -8.52 -9.58
N PRO A 46 12.50 -9.63 -9.39
CA PRO A 46 12.11 -10.93 -9.90
C PRO A 46 10.77 -11.44 -9.34
N VAL A 47 10.50 -11.19 -8.07
CA VAL A 47 9.25 -11.61 -7.41
C VAL A 47 8.09 -10.71 -7.84
N VAL A 48 8.32 -9.41 -7.89
CA VAL A 48 7.30 -8.42 -8.26
C VAL A 48 6.85 -8.63 -9.70
N PHE A 49 7.78 -8.66 -10.65
CA PHE A 49 7.44 -8.78 -12.07
C PHE A 49 7.15 -10.22 -12.51
N GLY A 50 7.73 -11.23 -11.86
CA GLY A 50 7.49 -12.63 -12.17
C GLY A 50 6.16 -13.15 -11.61
N TRP A 51 5.72 -12.66 -10.46
CA TRP A 51 4.55 -13.19 -9.75
C TRP A 51 3.52 -12.14 -9.38
N LEU A 52 3.92 -11.06 -8.70
CA LEU A 52 2.98 -10.09 -8.14
C LEU A 52 2.19 -9.36 -9.23
N VAL A 53 2.87 -8.89 -10.27
CA VAL A 53 2.24 -8.15 -11.38
C VAL A 53 1.33 -9.05 -12.21
N PRO A 54 1.74 -10.25 -12.71
CA PRO A 54 0.85 -11.10 -13.48
C PRO A 54 -0.35 -11.61 -12.68
N CYS A 55 -0.13 -12.07 -11.43
CA CYS A 55 -1.21 -12.52 -10.56
C CYS A 55 -2.15 -11.38 -10.16
N GLY A 56 -1.59 -10.19 -9.91
CA GLY A 56 -2.36 -8.99 -9.58
C GLY A 56 -3.21 -8.52 -10.75
N ALA A 57 -2.67 -8.51 -11.97
CA ALA A 57 -3.42 -8.16 -13.17
C ALA A 57 -4.56 -9.14 -13.45
N ALA A 58 -4.30 -10.45 -13.37
CA ALA A 58 -5.33 -11.47 -13.52
C ALA A 58 -6.40 -11.37 -12.41
N GLY A 59 -5.98 -11.17 -11.16
CA GLY A 59 -6.87 -10.96 -10.02
C GLY A 59 -7.75 -9.72 -10.17
N ALA A 60 -7.21 -8.62 -10.69
CA ALA A 60 -7.94 -7.39 -10.94
C ALA A 60 -9.09 -7.59 -11.94
N VAL A 61 -8.88 -8.39 -12.98
CA VAL A 61 -9.93 -8.75 -13.96
C VAL A 61 -11.09 -9.45 -13.27
N VAL A 62 -10.78 -10.47 -12.45
CA VAL A 62 -11.80 -11.28 -11.74
C VAL A 62 -12.54 -10.44 -10.71
N VAL A 63 -11.81 -9.65 -9.92
CA VAL A 63 -12.42 -8.78 -8.90
C VAL A 63 -13.30 -7.72 -9.54
N ALA A 64 -12.85 -7.06 -10.62
CA ALA A 64 -13.64 -6.09 -11.35
C ALA A 64 -14.96 -6.71 -11.89
N ALA A 65 -14.89 -7.90 -12.48
CA ALA A 65 -16.06 -8.62 -12.97
C ALA A 65 -17.06 -8.96 -11.83
N ALA A 66 -16.55 -9.50 -10.72
CA ALA A 66 -17.38 -9.85 -9.56
C ALA A 66 -18.07 -8.62 -8.94
N LEU A 67 -17.41 -7.46 -8.93
CA LEU A 67 -17.97 -6.22 -8.41
C LEU A 67 -19.13 -5.70 -9.27
N VAL A 68 -19.00 -5.79 -10.60
CA VAL A 68 -20.06 -5.38 -11.51
C VAL A 68 -21.26 -6.33 -11.42
N GLU A 69 -21.02 -7.66 -11.33
CA GLU A 69 -22.08 -8.65 -11.17
C GLU A 69 -22.85 -8.48 -9.85
N ALA A 70 -22.19 -8.05 -8.78
CA ALA A 70 -22.82 -7.77 -7.49
C ALA A 70 -23.76 -6.55 -7.51
N LYS A 71 -23.95 -5.89 -8.65
CA LYS A 71 -24.81 -4.70 -8.85
C LYS A 71 -24.54 -3.56 -7.85
N GLN A 72 -23.32 -3.44 -7.41
CA GLN A 72 -22.90 -2.34 -6.56
C GLN A 72 -22.66 -1.12 -7.43
N SER A 73 -23.29 0.02 -7.10
CA SER A 73 -23.02 1.25 -7.83
C SER A 73 -21.54 1.62 -7.68
N VAL A 74 -20.87 1.86 -8.81
CA VAL A 74 -19.42 2.17 -8.85
C VAL A 74 -19.08 3.36 -7.94
N ILE A 75 -19.94 4.38 -7.93
CA ILE A 75 -19.70 5.65 -7.25
C ILE A 75 -19.75 5.50 -5.71
N GLU A 76 -20.66 4.67 -5.19
CA GLU A 76 -20.85 4.53 -3.73
C GLU A 76 -19.92 3.50 -3.08
N ASN A 77 -19.41 2.54 -3.86
CA ASN A 77 -18.69 1.38 -3.33
C ASN A 77 -17.21 1.29 -3.74
N ILE A 78 -16.72 2.19 -4.60
CA ILE A 78 -15.30 2.19 -5.04
C ILE A 78 -14.36 2.15 -3.86
N ALA A 79 -14.60 2.98 -2.92
CA ALA A 79 -13.63 3.23 -1.90
C ALA A 79 -13.63 2.14 -0.80
N PRO A 80 -14.77 1.60 -0.30
CA PRO A 80 -14.76 0.40 0.54
C PRO A 80 -14.08 -0.79 -0.14
N VAL A 81 -14.26 -0.94 -1.45
CA VAL A 81 -13.64 -2.03 -2.22
C VAL A 81 -12.14 -1.86 -2.28
N LEU A 82 -11.65 -0.68 -2.66
CA LEU A 82 -10.21 -0.40 -2.70
C LEU A 82 -9.56 -0.60 -1.33
N THR A 83 -10.19 -0.10 -0.27
CA THR A 83 -9.66 -0.26 1.09
C THR A 83 -9.60 -1.73 1.49
N LYS A 84 -10.66 -2.51 1.26
CA LYS A 84 -10.68 -3.95 1.58
C LYS A 84 -9.65 -4.75 0.78
N LEU A 85 -9.41 -4.37 -0.47
CA LEU A 85 -8.45 -5.03 -1.34
C LEU A 85 -7.01 -4.67 -0.98
N PHE A 86 -6.72 -3.38 -0.78
CA PHE A 86 -5.35 -2.91 -0.59
C PHE A 86 -4.84 -2.99 0.85
N THR A 87 -5.70 -2.94 1.86
CA THR A 87 -5.27 -3.10 3.26
C THR A 87 -4.47 -4.38 3.50
N PRO A 88 -4.90 -5.59 3.09
CA PRO A 88 -4.10 -6.79 3.29
C PRO A 88 -2.79 -6.76 2.50
N LEU A 89 -2.78 -6.20 1.30
CA LEU A 89 -1.58 -6.13 0.46
C LEU A 89 -0.55 -5.17 1.05
N PHE A 90 -0.94 -3.99 1.51
CA PHE A 90 -0.04 -3.07 2.22
C PHE A 90 0.43 -3.63 3.55
N THR A 91 -0.43 -4.35 4.28
CA THR A 91 -0.03 -5.03 5.52
C THR A 91 1.06 -6.07 5.23
N ALA A 92 0.89 -6.89 4.21
CA ALA A 92 1.88 -7.90 3.82
C ALA A 92 3.20 -7.25 3.40
N MET A 93 3.16 -6.15 2.63
CA MET A 93 4.34 -5.38 2.26
C MET A 93 5.08 -4.84 3.49
N LEU A 94 4.38 -4.24 4.45
CA LEU A 94 4.97 -3.69 5.67
C LEU A 94 5.60 -4.78 6.54
N LEU A 95 4.92 -5.93 6.70
CA LEU A 95 5.48 -7.07 7.43
C LEU A 95 6.72 -7.63 6.75
N ALA A 96 6.71 -7.79 5.42
CA ALA A 96 7.88 -8.22 4.66
C ALA A 96 9.04 -7.24 4.80
N LEU A 97 8.75 -5.94 4.84
CA LEU A 97 9.74 -4.89 5.05
C LEU A 97 10.37 -4.96 6.46
N ILE A 98 9.57 -5.18 7.52
CA ILE A 98 10.09 -5.36 8.88
C ILE A 98 11.05 -6.55 8.91
N VAL A 99 10.67 -7.67 8.29
CA VAL A 99 11.53 -8.86 8.20
C VAL A 99 12.82 -8.53 7.45
N ALA A 100 12.74 -7.84 6.31
CA ALA A 100 13.91 -7.43 5.55
C ALA A 100 14.82 -6.49 6.35
N ALA A 101 14.25 -5.53 7.08
CA ALA A 101 15.00 -4.59 7.92
C ALA A 101 15.74 -5.30 9.07
N VAL A 102 15.15 -6.35 9.66
CA VAL A 102 15.79 -7.14 10.71
C VAL A 102 16.93 -8.00 10.15
N ILE A 103 16.78 -8.55 8.95
CA ILE A 103 17.79 -9.41 8.32
C ILE A 103 18.95 -8.57 7.77
N GLN A 104 18.67 -7.40 7.22
CA GLN A 104 19.65 -6.52 6.58
C GLN A 104 20.24 -5.56 7.62
N ALA A 105 21.45 -5.86 8.09
CA ALA A 105 22.19 -4.97 9.03
C ALA A 105 22.45 -3.56 8.46
N ASN A 106 22.39 -3.39 7.14
CA ASN A 106 22.61 -2.11 6.45
C ASN A 106 21.42 -1.15 6.48
N PHE A 107 20.27 -1.55 7.03
CA PHE A 107 19.10 -0.68 7.18
C PHE A 107 19.42 0.64 7.89
N LEU A 108 20.33 0.61 8.88
CA LEU A 108 20.80 1.79 9.62
C LEU A 108 21.66 2.75 8.79
N LEU A 109 22.15 2.32 7.63
CA LEU A 109 22.96 3.12 6.72
C LEU A 109 22.14 3.76 5.58
N ALA A 110 20.86 3.48 5.53
CA ALA A 110 19.97 3.96 4.50
C ALA A 110 19.92 5.49 4.44
N GLY A 111 19.95 6.02 3.22
CA GLY A 111 20.08 7.44 2.95
C GLY A 111 18.78 8.24 3.12
N ARG A 112 18.87 9.53 2.76
CA ARG A 112 17.73 10.48 2.76
C ARG A 112 16.54 9.99 1.91
N ASP A 113 16.83 9.28 0.83
CA ASP A 113 15.81 8.79 -0.10
C ASP A 113 14.85 7.79 0.57
N LEU A 114 15.35 6.99 1.52
CA LEU A 114 14.54 6.08 2.30
C LEU A 114 13.45 6.82 3.08
N LEU A 115 13.75 7.98 3.64
CA LEU A 115 12.78 8.77 4.42
C LEU A 115 11.63 9.25 3.56
N ILE A 116 11.92 9.79 2.37
CA ILE A 116 10.92 10.30 1.44
C ILE A 116 9.99 9.16 1.00
N ILE A 117 10.56 7.98 0.76
CA ILE A 117 9.79 6.80 0.36
C ILE A 117 8.91 6.32 1.52
N PHE A 118 9.43 6.34 2.76
CA PHE A 118 8.65 5.97 3.94
C PHE A 118 7.52 6.94 4.22
N ASP A 119 7.76 8.24 4.09
CA ASP A 119 6.70 9.24 4.20
C ASP A 119 5.58 8.98 3.19
N ALA A 120 5.92 8.61 1.96
CA ALA A 120 4.94 8.22 0.95
C ALA A 120 4.14 6.97 1.35
N VAL A 121 4.79 5.95 1.91
CA VAL A 121 4.11 4.75 2.42
C VAL A 121 3.18 5.10 3.58
N LEU A 122 3.63 5.91 4.53
CA LEU A 122 2.82 6.36 5.67
C LEU A 122 1.60 7.16 5.22
N VAL A 123 1.75 8.05 4.23
CA VAL A 123 0.63 8.81 3.65
C VAL A 123 -0.41 7.87 3.04
N VAL A 124 0.01 6.85 2.30
CA VAL A 124 -0.93 5.87 1.71
C VAL A 124 -1.61 5.03 2.80
N VAL A 125 -0.87 4.55 3.80
CA VAL A 125 -1.42 3.81 4.94
C VAL A 125 -2.42 4.66 5.72
N LEU A 126 -2.09 5.92 5.97
CA LEU A 126 -2.99 6.88 6.62
C LEU A 126 -4.25 7.13 5.78
N GLY A 127 -4.10 7.29 4.47
CA GLY A 127 -5.22 7.44 3.55
C GLY A 127 -6.16 6.23 3.57
N LEU A 128 -5.62 5.02 3.52
CA LEU A 128 -6.39 3.77 3.64
C LEU A 128 -7.12 3.67 4.99
N LEU A 129 -6.45 4.05 6.07
CA LEU A 129 -7.01 4.04 7.42
C LEU A 129 -8.16 5.05 7.57
N LEU A 130 -7.92 6.32 7.25
CA LEU A 130 -8.91 7.40 7.35
C LEU A 130 -10.14 7.07 6.51
N TYR A 131 -9.91 6.56 5.32
CA TYR A 131 -11.00 6.17 4.44
C TYR A 131 -11.82 5.01 5.01
N SER A 132 -11.15 4.00 5.55
CA SER A 132 -11.80 2.87 6.19
C SER A 132 -12.63 3.27 7.43
N ILE A 133 -12.11 4.18 8.24
CA ILE A 133 -12.82 4.71 9.40
C ILE A 133 -14.05 5.50 8.94
N SER A 134 -13.91 6.33 7.90
CA SER A 134 -15.02 7.12 7.34
C SER A 134 -16.15 6.25 6.76
N ALA A 135 -15.80 5.10 6.18
CA ALA A 135 -16.77 4.17 5.59
C ALA A 135 -17.36 3.17 6.59
N ARG A 136 -16.97 3.23 7.87
CA ARG A 136 -17.39 2.27 8.90
C ARG A 136 -18.76 2.61 9.45
N ASP A 137 -19.62 1.57 9.61
CA ASP A 137 -20.80 1.67 10.43
C ASP A 137 -20.41 1.66 11.93
N PRO A 138 -20.72 2.71 12.71
CA PRO A 138 -20.37 2.81 14.14
C PRO A 138 -20.93 1.67 15.00
N GLN A 139 -22.01 1.02 14.56
CA GLN A 139 -22.68 -0.06 15.29
C GLN A 139 -22.21 -1.46 14.88
N ALA A 140 -21.35 -1.58 13.86
CA ALA A 140 -20.82 -2.87 13.43
C ALA A 140 -19.88 -3.44 14.48
N LYS A 141 -19.99 -4.75 14.74
CA LYS A 141 -19.07 -5.48 15.63
C LYS A 141 -17.67 -5.47 15.01
N VAL A 142 -16.65 -5.43 15.88
CA VAL A 142 -15.23 -5.55 15.47
C VAL A 142 -15.03 -6.88 14.76
N GLY A 143 -14.73 -6.82 13.46
CA GLY A 143 -14.53 -7.96 12.60
C GLY A 143 -13.05 -8.28 12.37
N TRP A 144 -12.81 -9.24 11.49
CA TRP A 144 -11.47 -9.61 11.05
C TRP A 144 -10.74 -8.44 10.35
N PHE A 145 -11.47 -7.63 9.63
CA PHE A 145 -10.92 -6.51 8.86
C PHE A 145 -10.33 -5.41 9.75
N GLU A 146 -11.00 -5.08 10.86
CA GLU A 146 -10.48 -4.11 11.83
C GLU A 146 -9.19 -4.61 12.52
N ARG A 147 -9.11 -5.92 12.78
CA ARG A 147 -7.86 -6.52 13.30
C ARG A 147 -6.73 -6.39 12.30
N LEU A 148 -7.00 -6.63 11.02
CA LEU A 148 -6.02 -6.46 9.95
C LEU A 148 -5.55 -5.01 9.84
N GLN A 149 -6.45 -4.04 9.98
CA GLN A 149 -6.10 -2.62 10.02
C GLN A 149 -5.21 -2.28 11.21
N LEU A 150 -5.49 -2.83 12.40
CA LEU A 150 -4.62 -2.66 13.56
C LEU A 150 -3.22 -3.22 13.29
N VAL A 151 -3.11 -4.38 12.65
CA VAL A 151 -1.82 -4.95 12.25
C VAL A 151 -1.11 -4.04 11.25
N MET A 152 -1.82 -3.50 10.26
CA MET A 152 -1.27 -2.57 9.28
C MET A 152 -0.70 -1.32 9.96
N VAL A 153 -1.48 -0.67 10.83
CA VAL A 153 -1.06 0.55 11.53
C VAL A 153 0.10 0.26 12.48
N SER A 154 0.02 -0.83 13.25
CA SER A 154 1.10 -1.23 14.16
C SER A 154 2.39 -1.50 13.39
N SER A 155 2.31 -2.18 12.24
CA SER A 155 3.46 -2.45 11.38
C SER A 155 4.05 -1.16 10.81
N ALA A 156 3.20 -0.21 10.38
CA ALA A 156 3.65 1.09 9.90
C ALA A 156 4.38 1.88 10.99
N LEU A 157 3.86 1.89 12.22
CA LEU A 157 4.51 2.54 13.36
C LEU A 157 5.86 1.89 13.73
N VAL A 158 5.95 0.56 13.66
CA VAL A 158 7.22 -0.15 13.89
C VAL A 158 8.25 0.24 12.84
N VAL A 159 7.85 0.29 11.58
CA VAL A 159 8.73 0.71 10.50
C VAL A 159 9.19 2.16 10.68
N ASP A 160 8.28 3.07 11.03
CA ASP A 160 8.59 4.48 11.31
C ASP A 160 9.59 4.60 12.47
N ALA A 161 9.36 3.88 13.57
CA ALA A 161 10.29 3.85 14.71
C ALA A 161 11.67 3.31 14.34
N LEU A 162 11.76 2.31 13.47
CA LEU A 162 13.04 1.78 12.97
C LEU A 162 13.78 2.82 12.11
N VAL A 163 13.07 3.53 11.24
CA VAL A 163 13.64 4.60 10.42
C VAL A 163 14.11 5.75 11.29
N LEU A 164 13.32 6.16 12.27
CA LEU A 164 13.70 7.21 13.22
C LEU A 164 14.94 6.81 14.04
N ALA A 165 14.98 5.57 14.53
CA ALA A 165 16.15 5.05 15.25
C ALA A 165 17.42 5.05 14.39
N ALA A 166 17.30 4.66 13.11
CA ALA A 166 18.39 4.72 12.15
C ALA A 166 18.91 6.13 11.94
N MET A 167 18.01 7.13 11.87
CA MET A 167 18.38 8.54 11.77
C MET A 167 19.11 9.03 13.01
N LEU A 168 18.58 8.74 14.20
CA LEU A 168 19.18 9.17 15.46
C LEU A 168 20.58 8.56 15.65
N ALA A 169 20.74 7.29 15.31
CA ALA A 169 22.05 6.62 15.33
C ALA A 169 23.06 7.31 14.40
N ARG A 170 22.60 7.72 13.21
CA ARG A 170 23.43 8.43 12.24
C ARG A 170 23.83 9.84 12.71
N ILE A 171 22.88 10.60 13.27
CA ILE A 171 23.15 11.92 13.85
C ILE A 171 24.14 11.80 15.00
N GLY A 172 24.00 10.78 15.86
CA GLY A 172 24.93 10.53 16.95
C GLY A 172 26.31 10.13 16.49
N ALA A 173 26.45 9.35 15.40
CA ALA A 173 27.73 8.91 14.86
C ALA A 173 28.49 10.02 14.11
N PHE A 174 27.79 10.94 13.45
CA PHE A 174 28.43 12.03 12.69
C PHE A 174 28.62 13.31 13.49
N GLY A 175 28.12 13.41 14.73
CA GLY A 175 28.21 14.54 15.63
C GLY A 175 27.60 15.82 15.02
N PHE A 176 27.05 16.67 15.85
CA PHE A 176 26.84 18.08 15.49
C PHE A 176 28.23 18.72 15.33
N SER A 177 28.80 18.69 14.13
CA SER A 177 29.98 19.50 13.88
C SER A 177 29.54 20.96 13.83
N ALA A 178 29.58 21.61 14.98
CA ALA A 178 29.36 23.04 15.17
C ALA A 178 30.28 23.92 14.30
N ASN A 179 31.20 23.32 13.57
CA ASN A 179 32.26 24.01 12.80
C ASN A 179 31.86 24.32 11.34
N LYS A 180 30.63 24.01 10.89
CA LYS A 180 30.14 24.37 9.55
C LYS A 180 29.16 25.54 9.53
N VAL A 181 28.88 26.17 10.65
CA VAL A 181 27.99 27.35 10.75
C VAL A 181 28.77 28.66 10.77
N ALA A 182 30.10 28.60 10.79
CA ALA A 182 30.95 29.78 10.91
C ALA A 182 31.95 29.95 9.74
N SER A 183 31.49 29.64 8.50
CA SER A 183 32.23 30.06 7.30
C SER A 183 31.27 30.36 6.15
#